data_6b2044f0623a76fd611e74a63cc062e2
#
_entry.id   6b2044f0623a76fd611e74a63cc062e2
#
_cell.length_a   1.000
_cell.length_b   1.000
_cell.length_c   1.000
_cell.angle_alpha   90.00
_cell.angle_beta   90.00
_cell.angle_gamma   90.00
#
_symmetry.space_group_name_H-M   'P 1'
#
loop_
_entity.id
_entity.type
_entity.pdbx_description
1 polymer ?
#
loop_
_entity_poly.entity_id
_entity_poly.type
_entity_poly.pdbx_seq_one_letter_code
_entity_poly.pdbx_strand_id
1 'polypeptide(L)'
;METILKIDNIEKYYGNKSSLTKAIDNISFEVGKGEFVSIMGASGSGKTTLLNCISTLDKVTTGKIYVGGNEITKLKGNKLNKFRREELGFIFQDFNLLDTLTAFENIALALSIQNVPSREIELRVRQTARELGIEDVLNKYPYQMSGGQKQR
;
A
#
# COMPACT_ATOMS: atom_id res chain seq x y z
N MET A 1 2.11 24.60 2.74
CA MET A 1 2.72 23.27 2.45
C MET A 1 1.81 22.58 1.44
N GLU A 2 2.36 21.93 0.42
CA GLU A 2 1.56 21.25 -0.60
C GLU A 2 0.90 20.01 0.03
N THR A 3 -0.45 19.90 0.01
CA THR A 3 -1.17 18.75 0.54
C THR A 3 -1.06 17.57 -0.43
N ILE A 4 -0.49 16.45 -0.01
CA ILE A 4 -0.38 15.23 -0.81
C ILE A 4 -1.55 14.28 -0.59
N LEU A 5 -2.08 14.20 0.63
CA LEU A 5 -3.24 13.38 0.99
C LEU A 5 -4.28 14.25 1.70
N LYS A 6 -5.52 14.19 1.26
CA LYS A 6 -6.66 14.79 1.94
C LYS A 6 -7.77 13.77 2.11
N ILE A 7 -8.21 13.60 3.33
CA ILE A 7 -9.35 12.77 3.72
C ILE A 7 -10.48 13.70 4.15
N ASP A 8 -11.64 13.51 3.54
CA ASP A 8 -12.80 14.40 3.73
C ASP A 8 -14.02 13.58 4.13
N ASN A 9 -14.39 13.66 5.40
CA ASN A 9 -15.57 13.08 6.03
C ASN A 9 -15.81 11.61 5.63
N ILE A 10 -14.76 10.76 5.67
CA ILE A 10 -14.92 9.36 5.29
C ILE A 10 -15.58 8.55 6.40
N GLU A 11 -16.45 7.66 5.96
CA GLU A 11 -17.06 6.63 6.80
C GLU A 11 -16.91 5.26 6.13
N LYS A 12 -16.79 4.22 6.94
CA LYS A 12 -16.77 2.84 6.47
C LYS A 12 -17.61 1.97 7.34
N TYR A 13 -18.56 1.30 6.70
CA TYR A 13 -19.43 0.31 7.32
C TYR A 13 -19.22 -1.05 6.71
N TYR A 14 -19.25 -2.08 7.55
CA TYR A 14 -19.31 -3.49 7.14
C TYR A 14 -20.61 -4.14 7.64
N GLY A 15 -21.05 -5.18 6.94
CA GLY A 15 -22.25 -5.92 7.29
C GLY A 15 -23.43 -5.62 6.39
N ASN A 16 -24.59 -6.04 6.83
CA ASN A 16 -25.88 -5.89 6.13
C ASN A 16 -26.89 -5.14 7.02
N LYS A 17 -28.10 -4.93 6.51
CA LYS A 17 -29.15 -4.15 7.19
C LYS A 17 -29.48 -4.62 8.63
N SER A 18 -29.19 -5.88 8.98
CA SER A 18 -29.48 -6.45 10.31
C SER A 18 -28.26 -6.45 11.25
N SER A 19 -27.05 -6.27 10.74
CA SER A 19 -25.81 -6.23 11.53
C SER A 19 -24.80 -5.32 10.85
N LEU A 20 -24.81 -4.05 11.22
CA LEU A 20 -23.94 -3.03 10.66
C LEU A 20 -22.83 -2.69 11.66
N THR A 21 -21.58 -2.87 11.26
CA THR A 21 -20.40 -2.46 12.03
C THR A 21 -19.78 -1.21 11.41
N LYS A 22 -19.73 -0.12 12.17
CA LYS A 22 -19.04 1.10 11.78
C LYS A 22 -17.55 0.97 12.08
N ALA A 23 -16.73 0.84 11.06
CA ALA A 23 -15.28 0.68 11.17
C ALA A 23 -14.52 2.01 11.09
N ILE A 24 -15.06 3.00 10.38
CA ILE A 24 -14.56 4.38 10.31
C ILE A 24 -15.76 5.31 10.50
N ASP A 25 -15.60 6.28 11.38
CA ASP A 25 -16.64 7.24 11.74
C ASP A 25 -16.18 8.67 11.50
N ASN A 26 -16.61 9.25 10.37
CA ASN A 26 -16.44 10.65 10.02
C ASN A 26 -15.02 11.19 10.23
N ILE A 27 -14.03 10.56 9.60
CA ILE A 27 -12.62 10.95 9.72
C ILE A 27 -12.29 11.96 8.63
N SER A 28 -11.61 13.05 9.03
CA SER A 28 -11.04 14.07 8.15
C SER A 28 -9.67 14.49 8.63
N PHE A 29 -8.69 14.54 7.73
CA PHE A 29 -7.36 15.11 7.96
C PHE A 29 -6.63 15.32 6.65
N GLU A 30 -5.51 16.04 6.72
CA GLU A 30 -4.63 16.28 5.58
C GLU A 30 -3.19 15.91 5.96
N VAL A 31 -2.41 15.51 4.96
CA VAL A 31 -0.98 15.21 5.07
C VAL A 31 -0.23 16.03 4.03
N GLY A 32 0.78 16.75 4.46
CA GLY A 32 1.67 17.53 3.60
C GLY A 32 2.70 16.66 2.89
N LYS A 33 3.18 17.14 1.76
CA LYS A 33 4.25 16.48 1.02
C LYS A 33 5.54 16.40 1.85
N GLY A 34 6.12 15.19 1.94
CA GLY A 34 7.30 14.93 2.76
C GLY A 34 7.03 14.75 4.25
N GLU A 35 5.77 14.80 4.67
CA GLU A 35 5.39 14.59 6.05
C GLU A 35 5.37 13.11 6.42
N PHE A 36 5.80 12.78 7.63
CA PHE A 36 5.69 11.46 8.24
C PHE A 36 4.55 11.47 9.26
N VAL A 37 3.53 10.65 9.04
CA VAL A 37 2.33 10.59 9.90
C VAL A 37 2.18 9.20 10.50
N SER A 38 1.90 9.13 11.81
CA SER A 38 1.60 7.91 12.53
C SER A 38 0.13 7.86 12.94
N ILE A 39 -0.54 6.75 12.66
CA ILE A 39 -1.92 6.48 13.06
C ILE A 39 -1.89 5.50 14.23
N MET A 40 -2.25 5.96 15.43
CA MET A 40 -2.25 5.17 16.66
C MET A 40 -3.66 4.93 17.18
N GLY A 41 -3.82 3.87 17.97
CA GLY A 41 -5.09 3.52 18.61
C GLY A 41 -5.14 2.06 19.03
N ALA A 42 -6.15 1.69 19.81
CA ALA A 42 -6.39 0.32 20.29
C ALA A 42 -6.57 -0.68 19.12
N SER A 43 -6.39 -1.97 19.40
CA SER A 43 -6.74 -3.02 18.44
C SER A 43 -8.23 -2.92 18.08
N GLY A 44 -8.55 -3.09 16.79
CA GLY A 44 -9.93 -2.96 16.30
C GLY A 44 -10.44 -1.52 16.12
N SER A 45 -9.62 -0.48 16.34
CA SER A 45 -10.04 0.92 16.18
C SER A 45 -10.13 1.42 14.72
N GLY A 46 -10.00 0.53 13.72
CA GLY A 46 -10.17 0.89 12.31
C GLY A 46 -8.90 1.36 11.58
N LYS A 47 -7.70 1.33 12.21
CA LYS A 47 -6.45 1.79 11.57
C LYS A 47 -6.14 1.09 10.25
N THR A 48 -6.20 -0.22 10.23
CA THR A 48 -5.97 -1.02 9.01
C THR A 48 -7.06 -0.75 7.97
N THR A 49 -8.32 -0.59 8.41
CA THR A 49 -9.42 -0.22 7.52
C THR A 49 -9.17 1.14 6.86
N LEU A 50 -8.70 2.12 7.64
CA LEU A 50 -8.36 3.44 7.12
C LEU A 50 -7.24 3.37 6.08
N LEU A 51 -6.15 2.66 6.39
CA LEU A 51 -5.05 2.45 5.44
C LEU A 51 -5.52 1.71 4.17
N ASN A 52 -6.38 0.70 4.30
CA ASN A 52 -6.96 -0.02 3.15
C ASN A 52 -7.83 0.90 2.27
N CYS A 53 -8.58 1.83 2.87
CA CYS A 53 -9.35 2.82 2.11
C CYS A 53 -8.43 3.83 1.39
N ILE A 54 -7.39 4.33 2.06
CA ILE A 54 -6.41 5.25 1.46
C ILE A 54 -5.66 4.57 0.31
N SER A 55 -5.28 3.31 0.47
CA SER A 55 -4.58 2.52 -0.55
C SER A 55 -5.51 1.96 -1.64
N THR A 56 -6.80 2.25 -1.58
CA THR A 56 -7.81 1.72 -2.53
C THR A 56 -7.99 0.20 -2.50
N LEU A 57 -7.43 -0.50 -1.52
CA LEU A 57 -7.66 -1.94 -1.30
C LEU A 57 -9.10 -2.19 -0.85
N ASP A 58 -9.70 -1.22 -0.15
CA ASP A 58 -11.11 -1.20 0.19
C ASP A 58 -11.73 0.14 -0.23
N LYS A 59 -13.06 0.21 -0.27
CA LYS A 59 -13.80 1.42 -0.63
C LYS A 59 -14.43 2.02 0.60
N VAL A 60 -14.41 3.34 0.69
CA VAL A 60 -15.21 4.08 1.69
C VAL A 60 -16.70 3.89 1.40
N THR A 61 -17.53 3.92 2.44
CA THR A 61 -18.99 3.93 2.28
C THR A 61 -19.47 5.33 1.91
N THR A 62 -18.94 6.35 2.58
CA THR A 62 -19.19 7.78 2.28
C THR A 62 -17.91 8.59 2.39
N GLY A 63 -17.93 9.84 1.95
CA GLY A 63 -16.79 10.74 1.98
C GLY A 63 -15.87 10.60 0.78
N LYS A 64 -14.75 11.33 0.82
CA LYS A 64 -13.82 11.44 -0.30
C LYS A 64 -12.38 11.35 0.17
N ILE A 65 -11.53 10.81 -0.69
CA ILE A 65 -10.09 10.76 -0.50
C ILE A 65 -9.42 11.34 -1.74
N TYR A 66 -8.47 12.25 -1.52
CA TYR A 66 -7.69 12.89 -2.58
C TYR A 66 -6.21 12.58 -2.37
N VAL A 67 -5.52 12.22 -3.44
CA VAL A 67 -4.06 12.05 -3.47
C VAL A 67 -3.51 12.91 -4.61
N GLY A 68 -2.52 13.76 -4.32
CA GLY A 68 -1.98 14.69 -5.30
C GLY A 68 -3.05 15.56 -5.98
N GLY A 69 -4.11 15.94 -5.26
CA GLY A 69 -5.24 16.70 -5.78
C GLY A 69 -6.29 15.90 -6.56
N ASN A 70 -6.02 14.61 -6.84
CA ASN A 70 -6.96 13.74 -7.57
C ASN A 70 -7.87 12.98 -6.61
N GLU A 71 -9.19 13.01 -6.84
CA GLU A 71 -10.16 12.24 -6.06
C GLU A 71 -10.06 10.75 -6.40
N ILE A 72 -9.41 9.96 -5.52
CA ILE A 72 -9.18 8.53 -5.75
C ILE A 72 -10.42 7.67 -5.50
N THR A 73 -11.38 8.14 -4.71
CA THR A 73 -12.64 7.43 -4.44
C THR A 73 -13.51 7.22 -5.69
N LYS A 74 -13.30 8.04 -6.72
CA LYS A 74 -13.99 7.91 -8.02
C LYS A 74 -13.28 7.04 -9.04
N LEU A 75 -12.03 6.64 -8.76
CA LEU A 75 -11.25 5.87 -9.72
C LEU A 75 -11.81 4.46 -9.89
N LYS A 76 -11.88 4.00 -11.16
CA LYS A 76 -12.34 2.66 -11.54
C LYS A 76 -11.52 2.10 -12.70
N GLY A 77 -11.52 0.77 -12.84
CA GLY A 77 -10.89 0.08 -13.97
C GLY A 77 -9.43 0.51 -14.18
N ASN A 78 -9.07 0.81 -15.42
CA ASN A 78 -7.70 1.13 -15.81
C ASN A 78 -7.11 2.36 -15.08
N LYS A 79 -7.93 3.36 -14.76
CA LYS A 79 -7.46 4.55 -14.00
C LYS A 79 -7.07 4.18 -12.57
N LEU A 80 -7.83 3.30 -11.92
CA LEU A 80 -7.51 2.79 -10.59
C LEU A 80 -6.24 1.93 -10.61
N ASN A 81 -6.10 1.07 -11.61
CA ASN A 81 -4.89 0.23 -11.74
C ASN A 81 -3.64 1.08 -12.02
N LYS A 82 -3.77 2.13 -12.84
CA LYS A 82 -2.68 3.08 -13.08
C LYS A 82 -2.28 3.79 -11.78
N PHE A 83 -3.23 4.31 -11.01
CA PHE A 83 -2.98 4.95 -9.73
C PHE A 83 -2.21 4.03 -8.77
N ARG A 84 -2.67 2.77 -8.59
CA ARG A 84 -1.99 1.79 -7.73
C ARG A 84 -0.56 1.50 -8.15
N ARG A 85 -0.29 1.47 -9.46
CA ARG A 85 1.02 1.15 -10.02
C ARG A 85 2.01 2.31 -9.94
N GLU A 86 1.53 3.55 -10.09
CA GLU A 86 2.39 4.72 -10.33
C GLU A 86 2.46 5.67 -9.14
N GLU A 87 1.38 5.77 -8.34
CA GLU A 87 1.24 6.80 -7.32
C GLU A 87 1.24 6.25 -5.88
N LEU A 88 1.15 4.92 -5.71
CA LEU A 88 0.98 4.31 -4.40
C LEU A 88 2.07 3.26 -4.12
N GLY A 89 2.69 3.35 -2.94
CA GLY A 89 3.45 2.26 -2.32
C GLY A 89 2.70 1.75 -1.09
N PHE A 90 2.57 0.42 -0.95
CA PHE A 90 1.90 -0.19 0.19
C PHE A 90 2.74 -1.35 0.75
N ILE A 91 3.01 -1.32 2.05
CA ILE A 91 3.71 -2.39 2.76
C ILE A 91 2.69 -3.13 3.63
N PHE A 92 2.48 -4.40 3.34
CA PHE A 92 1.52 -5.25 4.05
C PHE A 92 2.08 -5.75 5.39
N GLN A 93 1.21 -5.90 6.37
CA GLN A 93 1.56 -6.50 7.66
C GLN A 93 2.01 -7.96 7.50
N ASP A 94 1.34 -8.72 6.62
CA ASP A 94 1.60 -10.14 6.37
C ASP A 94 2.54 -10.37 5.15
N PHE A 95 3.36 -9.37 4.82
CA PHE A 95 4.35 -9.34 3.73
C PHE A 95 3.77 -9.48 2.32
N ASN A 96 2.76 -10.31 2.08
CA ASN A 96 2.13 -10.59 0.77
C ASN A 96 3.11 -10.98 -0.34
N LEU A 97 4.16 -11.71 0.03
CA LEU A 97 5.12 -12.25 -0.93
C LEU A 97 4.54 -13.50 -1.62
N LEU A 98 4.93 -13.71 -2.86
CA LEU A 98 4.61 -14.92 -3.61
C LEU A 98 5.61 -16.02 -3.25
N ASP A 99 5.17 -17.05 -2.53
CA ASP A 99 6.02 -18.15 -2.04
C ASP A 99 6.64 -18.99 -3.14
N THR A 100 6.10 -18.93 -4.35
CA THR A 100 6.59 -19.62 -5.55
C THR A 100 7.71 -18.86 -6.25
N LEU A 101 7.98 -17.64 -5.86
CA LEU A 101 9.02 -16.77 -6.41
C LEU A 101 10.13 -16.54 -5.38
N THR A 102 11.36 -16.42 -5.84
CA THR A 102 12.49 -15.98 -5.02
C THR A 102 12.31 -14.52 -4.56
N ALA A 103 13.11 -14.06 -3.61
CA ALA A 103 13.12 -12.66 -3.20
C ALA A 103 13.43 -11.73 -4.38
N PHE A 104 14.41 -12.10 -5.21
CA PHE A 104 14.71 -11.36 -6.45
C PHE A 104 13.48 -11.23 -7.35
N GLU A 105 12.79 -12.33 -7.62
CA GLU A 105 11.63 -12.35 -8.51
C GLU A 105 10.44 -11.59 -7.92
N ASN A 106 10.21 -11.63 -6.60
CA ASN A 106 9.19 -10.83 -5.93
C ASN A 106 9.44 -9.32 -6.12
N ILE A 107 10.69 -8.85 -5.97
CA ILE A 107 11.06 -7.45 -6.18
C ILE A 107 10.99 -7.09 -7.67
N ALA A 108 11.52 -7.95 -8.53
CA ALA A 108 11.53 -7.75 -9.99
C ALA A 108 10.12 -7.66 -10.59
N LEU A 109 9.15 -8.37 -10.01
CA LEU A 109 7.76 -8.35 -10.45
C LEU A 109 7.17 -6.93 -10.41
N ALA A 110 7.43 -6.18 -9.35
CA ALA A 110 6.95 -4.80 -9.22
C ALA A 110 7.51 -3.89 -10.34
N LEU A 111 8.79 -4.04 -10.66
CA LEU A 111 9.44 -3.29 -11.74
C LEU A 111 8.92 -3.72 -13.13
N SER A 112 8.65 -5.02 -13.31
CA SER A 112 8.07 -5.56 -14.54
C SER A 112 6.67 -5.01 -14.80
N ILE A 113 5.83 -4.92 -13.74
CA ILE A 113 4.48 -4.32 -13.83
C ILE A 113 4.55 -2.83 -14.19
N GLN A 114 5.62 -2.13 -13.78
CA GLN A 114 5.87 -0.74 -14.14
C GLN A 114 6.49 -0.57 -15.53
N ASN A 115 6.67 -1.67 -16.29
CA ASN A 115 7.31 -1.69 -17.62
C ASN A 115 8.77 -1.22 -17.61
N VAL A 116 9.52 -1.43 -16.53
CA VAL A 116 10.96 -1.18 -16.49
C VAL A 116 11.65 -2.13 -17.46
N PRO A 117 12.56 -1.65 -18.33
CA PRO A 117 13.31 -2.51 -19.25
C PRO A 117 14.07 -3.63 -18.51
N SER A 118 14.00 -4.86 -19.03
CA SER A 118 14.58 -6.04 -18.37
C SER A 118 16.06 -5.87 -18.01
N ARG A 119 16.83 -5.16 -18.85
CA ARG A 119 18.25 -4.85 -18.60
C ARG A 119 18.50 -3.98 -17.36
N GLU A 120 17.49 -3.22 -16.92
CA GLU A 120 17.57 -2.34 -15.75
C GLU A 120 17.07 -3.04 -14.47
N ILE A 121 16.21 -4.05 -14.61
CA ILE A 121 15.57 -4.70 -13.46
C ILE A 121 16.64 -5.30 -12.52
N GLU A 122 17.57 -6.07 -13.05
CA GLU A 122 18.59 -6.71 -12.21
C GLU A 122 19.43 -5.68 -11.43
N LEU A 123 19.85 -4.61 -12.11
CA LEU A 123 20.63 -3.54 -11.47
C LEU A 123 19.86 -2.89 -10.34
N ARG A 124 18.61 -2.50 -10.59
CA ARG A 124 17.76 -1.83 -9.59
C ARG A 124 17.44 -2.74 -8.41
N VAL A 125 17.09 -4.02 -8.66
CA VAL A 125 16.83 -5.00 -7.59
C VAL A 125 18.05 -5.15 -6.69
N ARG A 126 19.25 -5.37 -7.27
CA ARG A 126 20.48 -5.55 -6.49
C ARG A 126 20.86 -4.29 -5.71
N GLN A 127 20.69 -3.12 -6.31
CA GLN A 127 20.98 -1.85 -5.63
C GLN A 127 20.06 -1.69 -4.40
N THR A 128 18.75 -1.84 -4.56
CA THR A 128 17.77 -1.70 -3.46
C THR A 128 18.00 -2.77 -2.40
N ALA A 129 18.27 -4.03 -2.81
CA ALA A 129 18.53 -5.10 -1.87
C ALA A 129 19.80 -4.85 -1.02
N ARG A 130 20.83 -4.24 -1.61
CA ARG A 130 22.05 -3.84 -0.89
C ARG A 130 21.76 -2.73 0.11
N GLU A 131 21.02 -1.70 -0.30
CA GLU A 131 20.61 -0.59 0.58
C GLU A 131 19.79 -1.09 1.78
N LEU A 132 18.96 -2.10 1.59
CA LEU A 132 18.15 -2.72 2.63
C LEU A 132 18.85 -3.87 3.38
N GLY A 133 20.07 -4.26 3.00
CA GLY A 133 20.84 -5.33 3.63
C GLY A 133 20.20 -6.71 3.47
N ILE A 134 19.67 -7.02 2.29
CA ILE A 134 19.06 -8.30 1.93
C ILE A 134 19.62 -8.92 0.64
N GLU A 135 20.76 -8.44 0.15
CA GLU A 135 21.37 -8.95 -1.10
C GLU A 135 21.70 -10.45 -1.02
N ASP A 136 22.10 -10.93 0.16
CA ASP A 136 22.46 -12.33 0.44
C ASP A 136 21.29 -13.32 0.37
N VAL A 137 20.05 -12.81 0.42
CA VAL A 137 18.84 -13.64 0.38
C VAL A 137 18.06 -13.54 -0.93
N LEU A 138 18.54 -12.82 -1.92
CA LEU A 138 17.85 -12.62 -3.20
C LEU A 138 17.48 -13.93 -3.92
N ASN A 139 18.30 -14.97 -3.78
CA ASN A 139 18.03 -16.28 -4.38
C ASN A 139 17.20 -17.23 -3.50
N LYS A 140 16.76 -16.77 -2.33
CA LYS A 140 15.93 -17.56 -1.41
C LYS A 140 14.45 -17.33 -1.68
N TYR A 141 13.67 -18.36 -1.40
CA TYR A 141 12.21 -18.26 -1.37
C TYR A 141 11.73 -17.67 -0.03
N PRO A 142 10.55 -17.05 0.03
CA PRO A 142 10.04 -16.46 1.26
C PRO A 142 10.05 -17.38 2.48
N TYR A 143 9.74 -18.66 2.32
CA TYR A 143 9.77 -19.65 3.42
C TYR A 143 11.18 -19.91 3.99
N GLN A 144 12.23 -19.53 3.27
CA GLN A 144 13.66 -19.66 3.70
C GLN A 144 14.18 -18.37 4.36
N MET A 145 13.35 -17.31 4.46
CA MET A 145 13.73 -16.00 4.96
C MET A 145 13.15 -15.75 6.35
N SER A 146 13.87 -15.01 7.17
CA SER A 146 13.34 -14.51 8.46
C SER A 146 12.23 -13.45 8.24
N GLY A 147 11.41 -13.23 9.27
CA GLY A 147 10.37 -12.19 9.22
C GLY A 147 10.94 -10.79 8.91
N GLY A 148 12.08 -10.44 9.53
CA GLY A 148 12.74 -9.17 9.26
C GLY A 148 13.31 -9.05 7.83
N GLN A 149 13.75 -10.15 7.23
CA GLN A 149 14.18 -10.16 5.82
C GLN A 149 13.00 -10.02 4.86
N LYS A 150 11.86 -10.65 5.17
CA LYS A 150 10.62 -10.50 4.39
C LYS A 150 10.03 -9.09 4.47
N GLN A 151 10.20 -8.41 5.61
CA GLN A 151 9.67 -7.07 5.84
C GLN A 151 10.44 -5.99 5.08
N ARG A 152 11.73 -6.18 4.90
CA ARG A 152 12.62 -5.32 4.10
C ARG A 152 12.45 -5.56 2.61
#